data_07ae352b7097ca45ee4bb2d786e88d76
#
_entry.id   07ae352b7097ca45ee4bb2d786e88d76
#
_cell.length_a   1.000
_cell.length_b   1.000
_cell.length_c   1.000
_cell.angle_alpha   90.00
_cell.angle_beta   90.00
_cell.angle_gamma   90.00
#
_symmetry.space_group_name_H-M   'P 1'
#
loop_
_entity.id
_entity.type
_entity.pdbx_description
1 polymer ?
#
loop_
_entity_poly.entity_id
_entity_poly.type
_entity_poly.pdbx_seq_one_letter_code
_entity_poly.pdbx_strand_id
1 'polypeptide(L)'
;IRKLSNEVEFDGFEVGANETNYKRKLNSCKTKANMAVETEELDSKIEKGYRRRKVKQVAIDITSGLSFDEDNRSAHKMIEIGSTLLVDNKITYKKMTDYKIVSEDSFRTFNPNHLKCLHIVISNFKSYIQGVYHGVAKPYMILAFSEYLWRINHRYCKDLVKKLATQILDTPPITCKSIVYAFKQDVQLRNLFEIDVTC
;
A
#
# COMPACT_ATOMS: atom_id res chain seq x y z
N ILE A 1 14.15 -4.87 0.87
CA ILE A 1 13.22 -3.80 0.42
C ILE A 1 13.61 -2.53 1.13
N ARG A 2 13.84 -1.44 0.39
CA ARG A 2 14.08 -0.12 0.98
C ARG A 2 12.81 0.32 1.72
N LYS A 3 12.96 0.72 2.99
CA LYS A 3 11.87 1.35 3.73
C LYS A 3 11.62 2.76 3.21
N LEU A 4 10.38 3.19 3.31
CA LEU A 4 9.98 4.56 2.98
C LEU A 4 10.51 5.53 4.05
N SER A 5 10.90 6.73 3.66
CA SER A 5 11.51 7.71 4.56
C SER A 5 10.96 9.12 4.31
N ASN A 6 11.39 10.08 5.13
CA ASN A 6 11.00 11.49 5.07
C ASN A 6 9.52 11.69 5.42
N GLU A 7 8.70 12.09 4.48
CA GLU A 7 7.28 12.36 4.66
C GLU A 7 6.43 11.27 4.01
N VAL A 8 5.66 10.56 4.82
CA VAL A 8 4.91 9.38 4.41
C VAL A 8 3.44 9.53 4.81
N GLU A 9 2.54 9.46 3.84
CA GLU A 9 1.10 9.32 4.08
C GLU A 9 0.81 7.86 4.41
N PHE A 10 0.09 7.60 5.52
CA PHE A 10 -0.18 6.25 6.00
C PHE A 10 -1.63 6.10 6.47
N ASP A 11 -2.31 5.07 5.98
CA ASP A 11 -3.65 4.68 6.46
C ASP A 11 -3.99 3.22 6.11
N GLY A 12 -4.97 2.69 6.84
CA GLY A 12 -5.55 1.37 6.60
C GLY A 12 -6.77 1.43 5.68
N PHE A 13 -6.93 0.43 4.81
CA PHE A 13 -8.07 0.34 3.93
C PHE A 13 -8.54 -1.10 3.72
N GLU A 14 -9.74 -1.23 3.18
CA GLU A 14 -10.32 -2.52 2.81
C GLU A 14 -10.59 -2.58 1.30
N VAL A 15 -10.31 -3.75 0.72
CA VAL A 15 -10.57 -4.04 -0.69
C VAL A 15 -11.12 -5.45 -0.88
N GLY A 16 -11.94 -5.63 -1.88
CA GLY A 16 -12.59 -6.91 -2.22
C GLY A 16 -14.09 -6.76 -2.43
N ALA A 17 -14.72 -7.81 -2.91
CA ALA A 17 -16.16 -7.83 -3.18
C ALA A 17 -16.97 -7.84 -1.88
N ASN A 18 -18.11 -7.16 -1.90
CA ASN A 18 -19.15 -7.39 -0.92
C ASN A 18 -19.87 -8.68 -1.31
N GLU A 19 -19.85 -9.70 -0.47
CA GLU A 19 -20.76 -10.83 -0.65
C GLU A 19 -22.21 -10.35 -0.55
N THR A 20 -23.02 -10.76 -1.51
CA THR A 20 -24.45 -10.46 -1.55
C THR A 20 -25.16 -11.02 -0.33
N ASN A 21 -25.78 -10.13 0.37
CA ASN A 21 -26.87 -10.12 1.33
C ASN A 21 -27.14 -11.29 2.33
N TYR A 22 -26.81 -12.52 2.09
CA TYR A 22 -27.29 -13.63 2.95
C TYR A 22 -26.24 -14.18 3.94
N LYS A 23 -24.93 -13.99 3.68
CA LYS A 23 -23.85 -14.46 4.57
C LYS A 23 -23.11 -13.34 5.31
N ARG A 24 -23.71 -12.18 5.44
CA ARG A 24 -23.09 -10.94 5.96
C ARG A 24 -22.57 -10.98 7.39
N LYS A 25 -22.86 -12.01 8.17
CA LYS A 25 -22.61 -11.95 9.62
C LYS A 25 -21.32 -12.62 10.10
N LEU A 26 -20.64 -13.43 9.31
CA LEU A 26 -19.55 -14.23 9.88
C LEU A 26 -18.13 -13.92 9.40
N ASN A 27 -17.90 -13.47 8.16
CA ASN A 27 -16.55 -13.08 7.73
C ASN A 27 -16.63 -12.05 6.60
N SER A 28 -16.12 -10.87 6.82
CA SER A 28 -15.88 -9.91 5.73
C SER A 28 -14.93 -10.55 4.73
N CYS A 29 -15.38 -10.79 3.51
CA CYS A 29 -14.53 -11.27 2.41
C CYS A 29 -13.53 -10.22 1.93
N LYS A 30 -13.54 -9.04 2.54
CA LYS A 30 -12.61 -7.97 2.25
C LYS A 30 -11.23 -8.28 2.79
N THR A 31 -10.23 -7.99 2.00
CA THR A 31 -8.84 -7.96 2.44
C THR A 31 -8.57 -6.61 3.10
N LYS A 32 -8.02 -6.65 4.32
CA LYS A 32 -7.56 -5.47 5.03
C LYS A 32 -6.08 -5.27 4.76
N ALA A 33 -5.68 -4.06 4.54
CA ALA A 33 -4.30 -3.71 4.28
C ALA A 33 -3.97 -2.31 4.78
N ASN A 34 -2.72 -2.09 5.15
CA ASN A 34 -2.15 -0.79 5.41
C ASN A 34 -1.33 -0.37 4.19
N MET A 35 -1.47 0.88 3.79
CA MET A 35 -0.71 1.47 2.70
C MET A 35 0.11 2.65 3.21
N ALA A 36 1.35 2.72 2.77
CA ALA A 36 2.25 3.82 3.00
C ALA A 36 2.67 4.43 1.65
N VAL A 37 2.64 5.75 1.55
CA VAL A 37 3.00 6.48 0.34
C VAL A 37 4.04 7.53 0.68
N GLU A 38 5.28 7.32 0.24
CA GLU A 38 6.32 8.34 0.31
C GLU A 38 6.01 9.45 -0.69
N THR A 39 5.95 10.69 -0.19
CA THR A 39 5.63 11.85 -1.00
C THR A 39 6.81 12.80 -1.09
N GLU A 40 6.90 13.53 -2.18
CA GLU A 40 7.89 14.57 -2.45
C GLU A 40 7.15 15.87 -2.79
N GLU A 41 7.54 16.97 -2.14
CA GLU A 41 7.04 18.28 -2.52
C GLU A 41 7.59 18.70 -3.88
N LEU A 42 6.73 19.19 -4.74
CA LEU A 42 7.15 19.78 -6.00
C LEU A 42 7.45 21.25 -5.76
N ASP A 43 8.64 21.72 -6.19
CA ASP A 43 9.14 23.11 -6.09
C ASP A 43 8.32 24.11 -6.91
N SER A 44 7.04 23.93 -7.01
CA SER A 44 6.21 24.78 -7.83
C SER A 44 5.20 25.55 -6.98
N LYS A 45 4.98 26.79 -7.44
CA LYS A 45 4.02 27.79 -6.99
C LYS A 45 2.89 27.21 -6.13
N ILE A 46 2.72 27.79 -4.95
CA ILE A 46 1.56 27.55 -4.10
C ILE A 46 0.30 27.91 -4.90
N GLU A 47 -0.37 26.91 -5.48
CA GLU A 47 -1.69 27.11 -6.05
C GLU A 47 -2.72 26.97 -4.93
N LYS A 48 -3.47 28.04 -4.71
CA LYS A 48 -4.56 28.11 -3.69
C LYS A 48 -4.13 27.75 -2.26
N GLY A 49 -2.90 28.12 -1.86
CA GLY A 49 -2.41 27.89 -0.48
C GLY A 49 -1.91 26.47 -0.19
N TYR A 50 -1.88 25.58 -1.17
CA TYR A 50 -1.46 24.19 -0.99
C TYR A 50 -0.24 23.85 -1.84
N ARG A 51 0.73 23.15 -1.24
CA ARG A 51 1.89 22.62 -1.95
C ARG A 51 1.48 21.36 -2.73
N ARG A 52 1.88 21.29 -3.99
CA ARG A 52 1.70 20.09 -4.79
C ARG A 52 2.67 19.01 -4.31
N ARG A 53 2.16 17.80 -4.12
CA ARG A 53 2.94 16.62 -3.79
C ARG A 53 2.86 15.60 -4.91
N LYS A 54 3.95 14.87 -5.10
CA LYS A 54 4.03 13.76 -6.03
C LYS A 54 4.32 12.48 -5.25
N VAL A 55 3.69 11.38 -5.65
CA VAL A 55 3.99 10.05 -5.13
C VAL A 55 5.38 9.65 -5.60
N LYS A 56 6.26 9.29 -4.68
CA LYS A 56 7.60 8.80 -4.96
C LYS A 56 7.62 7.28 -4.96
N GLN A 57 7.23 6.68 -3.86
CA GLN A 57 7.20 5.23 -3.67
C GLN A 57 5.99 4.82 -2.84
N VAL A 58 5.50 3.61 -3.06
CA VAL A 58 4.35 3.03 -2.36
C VAL A 58 4.72 1.68 -1.77
N ALA A 59 4.27 1.42 -0.54
CA ALA A 59 4.36 0.12 0.10
C ALA A 59 2.98 -0.29 0.64
N ILE A 60 2.71 -1.60 0.65
CA ILE A 60 1.45 -2.17 1.18
C ILE A 60 1.80 -3.36 2.07
N ASP A 61 1.12 -3.48 3.19
CA ASP A 61 1.15 -4.67 4.05
C ASP A 61 -0.28 -5.18 4.28
N ILE A 62 -0.49 -6.47 4.02
CA ILE A 62 -1.78 -7.12 4.26
C ILE A 62 -1.87 -7.48 5.73
N THR A 63 -2.99 -7.12 6.35
CA THR A 63 -3.22 -7.31 7.79
C THR A 63 -4.46 -8.16 8.05
N SER A 64 -4.53 -8.79 9.21
CA SER A 64 -5.72 -9.52 9.65
C SER A 64 -6.81 -8.57 10.17
N GLY A 65 -6.40 -7.39 10.67
CA GLY A 65 -7.25 -6.34 11.22
C GLY A 65 -6.71 -4.96 10.94
N LEU A 66 -7.36 -3.95 11.51
CA LEU A 66 -6.91 -2.57 11.55
C LEU A 66 -6.80 -2.13 13.03
N SER A 67 -6.10 -2.93 13.82
CA SER A 67 -5.78 -2.66 15.22
C SER A 67 -4.49 -1.87 15.34
N PHE A 68 -4.26 -1.26 16.52
CA PHE A 68 -3.02 -0.54 16.79
C PHE A 68 -1.77 -1.40 16.56
N ASP A 69 -1.77 -2.64 17.06
CA ASP A 69 -0.60 -3.53 16.96
C ASP A 69 -0.28 -3.88 15.51
N GLU A 70 -1.31 -4.09 14.69
CA GLU A 70 -1.13 -4.37 13.27
C GLU A 70 -0.71 -3.13 12.48
N ASP A 71 -1.32 -1.98 12.77
CA ASP A 71 -0.94 -0.71 12.16
C ASP A 71 0.52 -0.37 12.49
N ASN A 72 0.92 -0.51 13.76
CA ASN A 72 2.29 -0.26 14.22
C ASN A 72 3.29 -1.24 13.59
N ARG A 73 2.98 -2.53 13.57
CA ARG A 73 3.81 -3.54 12.90
C ARG A 73 3.99 -3.24 11.41
N SER A 74 2.92 -2.88 10.72
CA SER A 74 2.96 -2.51 9.30
C SER A 74 3.80 -1.26 9.07
N ALA A 75 3.66 -0.25 9.92
CA ALA A 75 4.48 0.95 9.85
C ALA A 75 5.96 0.62 10.02
N HIS A 76 6.34 -0.16 11.03
CA HIS A 76 7.73 -0.60 11.25
C HIS A 76 8.30 -1.42 10.09
N LYS A 77 7.47 -2.19 9.41
CA LYS A 77 7.89 -2.98 8.26
C LYS A 77 8.15 -2.11 7.03
N MET A 78 7.32 -1.11 6.79
CA MET A 78 7.31 -0.32 5.56
C MET A 78 8.09 1.01 5.67
N ILE A 79 8.25 1.58 6.88
CA ILE A 79 8.68 2.95 7.08
C ILE A 79 9.89 3.00 8.01
N GLU A 80 10.84 3.89 7.73
CA GLU A 80 11.99 4.13 8.58
C GLU A 80 11.59 4.87 9.86
N ILE A 81 12.12 4.43 11.00
CA ILE A 81 11.92 5.08 12.31
C ILE A 81 12.40 6.54 12.23
N GLY A 82 11.65 7.44 12.83
CA GLY A 82 11.94 8.88 12.83
C GLY A 82 11.37 9.66 11.63
N SER A 83 10.74 8.96 10.67
CA SER A 83 10.04 9.60 9.55
C SER A 83 8.81 10.39 10.04
N THR A 84 8.38 11.35 9.23
CA THR A 84 7.14 12.10 9.47
C THR A 84 5.96 11.35 8.86
N LEU A 85 5.01 10.92 9.69
CA LEU A 85 3.79 10.25 9.27
C LEU A 85 2.63 11.22 9.21
N LEU A 86 2.06 11.37 8.02
CA LEU A 86 0.78 12.04 7.82
C LEU A 86 -0.30 10.97 7.93
N VAL A 87 -1.20 11.12 8.90
CA VAL A 87 -2.23 10.14 9.24
C VAL A 87 -3.56 10.82 9.50
N ASP A 88 -4.64 10.08 9.34
CA ASP A 88 -5.96 10.54 9.78
C ASP A 88 -6.02 10.62 11.33
N ASN A 89 -6.99 11.35 11.87
CA ASN A 89 -7.15 11.61 13.32
C ASN A 89 -7.58 10.36 14.13
N LYS A 90 -7.14 9.18 13.73
CA LYS A 90 -7.40 7.91 14.44
C LYS A 90 -6.53 7.85 15.70
N ILE A 91 -7.15 7.61 16.85
CA ILE A 91 -6.47 7.58 18.16
C ILE A 91 -5.29 6.60 18.18
N THR A 92 -5.39 5.50 17.45
CA THR A 92 -4.34 4.48 17.35
C THR A 92 -3.04 5.05 16.80
N TYR A 93 -3.10 5.92 15.80
CA TYR A 93 -1.90 6.49 15.18
C TYR A 93 -1.15 7.43 16.13
N LYS A 94 -1.85 8.16 17.01
CA LYS A 94 -1.24 9.04 18.02
C LYS A 94 -0.38 8.31 19.04
N LYS A 95 -0.52 6.98 19.17
CA LYS A 95 0.26 6.13 20.05
C LYS A 95 1.58 5.64 19.42
N MET A 96 1.82 5.89 18.15
CA MET A 96 3.04 5.49 17.44
C MET A 96 4.19 6.47 17.77
N THR A 97 4.92 6.19 18.85
CA THR A 97 5.97 7.10 19.39
C THR A 97 7.25 7.14 18.55
N ASP A 98 7.46 6.17 17.69
CA ASP A 98 8.68 6.04 16.87
C ASP A 98 8.68 6.95 15.63
N TYR A 99 7.60 7.70 15.42
CA TYR A 99 7.38 8.55 14.27
C TYR A 99 6.96 9.97 14.69
N LYS A 100 7.24 10.94 13.83
CA LYS A 100 6.69 12.29 13.97
C LYS A 100 5.27 12.30 13.38
N ILE A 101 4.26 12.21 14.24
CA ILE A 101 2.87 12.13 13.80
C ILE A 101 2.33 13.51 13.48
N VAL A 102 1.82 13.70 12.27
CA VAL A 102 1.03 14.84 11.83
C VAL A 102 -0.38 14.32 11.48
N SER A 103 -1.33 14.57 12.37
CA SER A 103 -2.71 14.14 12.19
C SER A 103 -3.61 15.35 11.94
N GLU A 104 -4.46 15.27 10.92
CA GLU A 104 -5.51 16.24 10.66
C GLU A 104 -6.88 15.55 10.78
N ASP A 105 -7.84 16.27 11.35
CA ASP A 105 -9.22 15.81 11.41
C ASP A 105 -9.92 16.20 10.09
N SER A 106 -10.01 15.25 9.19
CA SER A 106 -10.65 15.42 7.87
C SER A 106 -12.12 15.83 7.96
N PHE A 107 -12.77 15.59 9.11
CA PHE A 107 -14.16 15.99 9.36
C PHE A 107 -14.32 17.40 9.89
N ARG A 108 -13.33 17.91 10.66
CA ARG A 108 -13.41 19.23 11.30
C ARG A 108 -12.68 20.33 10.55
N THR A 109 -11.53 19.99 9.98
CA THR A 109 -10.76 20.89 9.13
C THR A 109 -10.78 20.30 7.72
N PHE A 110 -11.67 20.83 6.86
CA PHE A 110 -11.69 20.40 5.47
C PHE A 110 -10.37 20.80 4.80
N ASN A 111 -9.39 19.92 4.85
CA ASN A 111 -8.17 20.02 4.07
C ASN A 111 -8.24 19.04 2.90
N PRO A 112 -8.55 19.48 1.68
CA PRO A 112 -8.70 18.62 0.52
C PRO A 112 -7.40 17.95 0.09
N ASN A 113 -6.26 18.34 0.70
CA ASN A 113 -4.95 17.77 0.39
C ASN A 113 -4.42 16.82 1.47
N HIS A 114 -5.15 16.66 2.59
CA HIS A 114 -4.78 15.69 3.61
C HIS A 114 -4.89 14.27 3.05
N LEU A 115 -3.81 13.48 3.15
CA LEU A 115 -3.70 12.12 2.60
C LEU A 115 -4.10 11.98 1.12
N LYS A 116 -3.98 13.06 0.34
CA LYS A 116 -4.45 13.11 -1.05
C LYS A 116 -3.74 12.09 -1.94
N CYS A 117 -2.42 11.99 -1.82
CA CYS A 117 -1.64 11.04 -2.62
C CYS A 117 -2.02 9.60 -2.28
N LEU A 118 -2.17 9.29 -0.99
CA LEU A 118 -2.61 7.99 -0.51
C LEU A 118 -3.99 7.62 -1.05
N HIS A 119 -4.97 8.53 -0.91
CA HIS A 119 -6.33 8.28 -1.37
C HIS A 119 -6.41 8.09 -2.89
N ILE A 120 -5.61 8.83 -3.67
CA ILE A 120 -5.51 8.63 -5.12
C ILE A 120 -4.95 7.24 -5.44
N VAL A 121 -3.89 6.81 -4.74
CA VAL A 121 -3.28 5.50 -4.96
C VAL A 121 -4.26 4.38 -4.59
N ILE A 122 -4.95 4.49 -3.45
CA ILE A 122 -5.97 3.52 -3.02
C ILE A 122 -7.12 3.45 -4.03
N SER A 123 -7.62 4.61 -4.48
CA SER A 123 -8.70 4.67 -5.46
C SER A 123 -8.30 4.04 -6.80
N ASN A 124 -7.11 4.36 -7.28
CA ASN A 124 -6.56 3.77 -8.50
C ASN A 124 -6.38 2.25 -8.37
N PHE A 125 -5.92 1.78 -7.22
CA PHE A 125 -5.80 0.34 -6.95
C PHE A 125 -7.16 -0.35 -6.98
N LYS A 126 -8.17 0.21 -6.32
CA LYS A 126 -9.54 -0.33 -6.33
C LYS A 126 -10.11 -0.39 -7.75
N SER A 127 -9.90 0.67 -8.54
CA SER A 127 -10.31 0.74 -9.95
C SER A 127 -9.55 -0.29 -10.80
N TYR A 128 -8.26 -0.49 -10.55
CA TYR A 128 -7.44 -1.48 -11.22
C TYR A 128 -7.95 -2.91 -10.97
N ILE A 129 -8.23 -3.25 -9.70
CA ILE A 129 -8.80 -4.57 -9.35
C ILE A 129 -10.14 -4.81 -10.05
N GLN A 130 -11.00 -3.80 -10.08
CA GLN A 130 -12.31 -3.93 -10.72
C GLN A 130 -12.21 -3.97 -12.24
N GLY A 131 -11.34 -3.15 -12.85
CA GLY A 131 -11.24 -3.02 -14.30
C GLY A 131 -10.45 -4.15 -14.97
N VAL A 132 -9.39 -4.65 -14.32
CA VAL A 132 -8.53 -5.68 -14.90
C VAL A 132 -9.00 -7.09 -14.53
N TYR A 133 -9.40 -7.28 -13.28
CA TYR A 133 -9.71 -8.61 -12.75
C TYR A 133 -11.20 -8.85 -12.53
N HIS A 134 -12.06 -7.81 -12.68
CA HIS A 134 -13.48 -7.88 -12.34
C HIS A 134 -13.74 -8.35 -10.89
N GLY A 135 -12.75 -8.20 -10.04
CA GLY A 135 -12.69 -8.70 -8.68
C GLY A 135 -11.63 -9.78 -8.50
N VAL A 136 -11.03 -9.83 -7.33
CA VAL A 136 -10.00 -10.80 -6.95
C VAL A 136 -10.43 -11.50 -5.67
N ALA A 137 -10.38 -12.83 -5.67
CA ALA A 137 -10.61 -13.58 -4.44
C ALA A 137 -9.51 -13.32 -3.41
N LYS A 138 -9.87 -13.28 -2.13
CA LYS A 138 -8.98 -12.93 -1.01
C LYS A 138 -7.62 -13.63 -1.04
N PRO A 139 -7.50 -14.95 -1.35
CA PRO A 139 -6.21 -15.63 -1.42
C PRO A 139 -5.25 -15.08 -2.48
N TYR A 140 -5.78 -14.51 -3.56
CA TYR A 140 -4.97 -14.00 -4.67
C TYR A 140 -4.72 -12.48 -4.59
N MET A 141 -5.27 -11.81 -3.58
CA MET A 141 -5.16 -10.36 -3.44
C MET A 141 -3.69 -9.91 -3.31
N ILE A 142 -2.85 -10.73 -2.67
CA ILE A 142 -1.41 -10.44 -2.54
C ILE A 142 -0.72 -10.30 -3.91
N LEU A 143 -1.08 -11.14 -4.88
CA LEU A 143 -0.51 -11.07 -6.23
C LEU A 143 -0.92 -9.78 -6.93
N ALA A 144 -2.20 -9.41 -6.81
CA ALA A 144 -2.71 -8.17 -7.37
C ALA A 144 -2.07 -6.93 -6.73
N PHE A 145 -1.82 -6.96 -5.41
CA PHE A 145 -1.05 -5.91 -4.73
C PHE A 145 0.38 -5.85 -5.24
N SER A 146 1.06 -6.99 -5.34
CA SER A 146 2.45 -7.05 -5.79
C SER A 146 2.61 -6.52 -7.22
N GLU A 147 1.72 -6.91 -8.13
CA GLU A 147 1.73 -6.40 -9.51
C GLU A 147 1.49 -4.88 -9.55
N TYR A 148 0.47 -4.41 -8.83
CA TYR A 148 0.16 -2.98 -8.80
C TYR A 148 1.31 -2.16 -8.20
N LEU A 149 1.90 -2.62 -7.09
CA LEU A 149 3.07 -1.98 -6.46
C LEU A 149 4.24 -1.92 -7.42
N TRP A 150 4.53 -3.02 -8.12
CA TRP A 150 5.60 -3.04 -9.09
C TRP A 150 5.38 -1.98 -10.19
N ARG A 151 4.18 -1.93 -10.76
CA ARG A 151 3.82 -0.96 -11.80
C ARG A 151 3.94 0.49 -11.32
N ILE A 152 3.38 0.82 -10.15
CA ILE A 152 3.38 2.19 -9.64
C ILE A 152 4.78 2.65 -9.25
N ASN A 153 5.58 1.78 -8.64
CA ASN A 153 6.94 2.12 -8.20
C ASN A 153 7.94 2.23 -9.35
N HIS A 154 7.68 1.58 -10.48
CA HIS A 154 8.55 1.63 -11.66
C HIS A 154 8.03 2.53 -12.79
N ARG A 155 6.94 3.28 -12.58
CA ARG A 155 6.28 4.07 -13.64
C ARG A 155 7.15 5.14 -14.31
N TYR A 156 8.24 5.54 -13.67
CA TYR A 156 9.21 6.50 -14.23
C TYR A 156 10.54 5.85 -14.64
N CYS A 157 10.64 4.53 -14.58
CA CYS A 157 11.85 3.82 -15.01
C CYS A 157 12.01 3.90 -16.53
N LYS A 158 13.13 4.43 -16.99
CA LYS A 158 13.41 4.60 -18.43
C LYS A 158 13.60 3.25 -19.14
N ASP A 159 14.22 2.29 -18.46
CA ASP A 159 14.58 0.98 -19.02
C ASP A 159 13.66 -0.13 -18.46
N LEU A 160 12.34 0.13 -18.38
CA LEU A 160 11.37 -0.75 -17.76
C LEU A 160 11.40 -2.19 -18.32
N VAL A 161 11.51 -2.32 -19.65
CA VAL A 161 11.54 -3.63 -20.33
C VAL A 161 12.80 -4.41 -19.94
N LYS A 162 13.95 -3.76 -19.95
CA LYS A 162 15.21 -4.38 -19.54
C LYS A 162 15.16 -4.81 -18.09
N LYS A 163 14.66 -3.96 -17.19
CA LYS A 163 14.51 -4.29 -15.77
C LYS A 163 13.59 -5.47 -15.55
N LEU A 164 12.43 -5.49 -16.22
CA LEU A 164 11.48 -6.60 -16.14
C LEU A 164 12.12 -7.90 -16.66
N ALA A 165 12.80 -7.85 -17.80
CA ALA A 165 13.48 -9.02 -18.36
C ALA A 165 14.56 -9.57 -17.41
N THR A 166 15.38 -8.70 -16.80
CA THR A 166 16.38 -9.11 -15.82
C THR A 166 15.71 -9.78 -14.62
N GLN A 167 14.67 -9.18 -14.06
CA GLN A 167 13.94 -9.77 -12.92
C GLN A 167 13.32 -11.13 -13.24
N ILE A 168 12.77 -11.30 -14.45
CA ILE A 168 12.21 -12.60 -14.89
C ILE A 168 13.32 -13.64 -15.00
N LEU A 169 14.48 -13.29 -15.55
CA LEU A 169 15.61 -14.21 -15.72
C LEU A 169 16.24 -14.60 -14.37
N ASP A 170 16.29 -13.67 -13.42
CA ASP A 170 16.86 -13.89 -12.10
C ASP A 170 15.90 -14.62 -11.14
N THR A 171 14.60 -14.68 -11.49
CA THR A 171 13.59 -15.31 -10.67
C THR A 171 13.43 -16.78 -11.03
N PRO A 172 13.46 -17.72 -10.07
CA PRO A 172 13.21 -19.12 -10.38
C PRO A 172 11.78 -19.32 -10.94
N PRO A 173 11.58 -20.29 -11.85
CA PRO A 173 10.29 -20.48 -12.47
C PRO A 173 9.20 -20.81 -11.44
N ILE A 174 8.16 -20.00 -11.41
CA ILE A 174 7.03 -20.16 -10.50
C ILE A 174 5.98 -21.02 -11.18
N THR A 175 5.68 -22.18 -10.64
CA THR A 175 4.60 -23.06 -11.12
C THR A 175 3.28 -22.76 -10.41
N CYS A 176 2.16 -23.10 -11.06
CA CYS A 176 0.85 -23.01 -10.41
C CYS A 176 0.80 -23.81 -9.09
N LYS A 177 1.52 -24.93 -9.00
CA LYS A 177 1.63 -25.74 -7.78
C LYS A 177 2.37 -25.00 -6.67
N SER A 178 3.48 -24.31 -6.99
CA SER A 178 4.23 -23.52 -6.00
C SER A 178 3.42 -22.33 -5.50
N ILE A 179 2.65 -21.68 -6.37
CA ILE A 179 1.74 -20.61 -5.98
C ILE A 179 0.68 -21.14 -4.99
N VAL A 180 -0.01 -22.21 -5.35
CA VAL A 180 -1.04 -22.82 -4.49
C VAL A 180 -0.47 -23.31 -3.17
N TYR A 181 0.74 -23.89 -3.19
CA TYR A 181 1.43 -24.32 -1.98
C TYR A 181 1.79 -23.14 -1.08
N ALA A 182 2.35 -22.07 -1.64
CA ALA A 182 2.70 -20.86 -0.90
C ALA A 182 1.46 -20.20 -0.27
N PHE A 183 0.33 -20.17 -0.98
CA PHE A 183 -0.95 -19.69 -0.42
C PHE A 183 -1.46 -20.53 0.76
N LYS A 184 -1.24 -21.85 0.73
CA LYS A 184 -1.62 -22.72 1.85
C LYS A 184 -0.75 -22.54 3.08
N GLN A 185 0.50 -22.15 2.91
CA GLN A 185 1.48 -21.99 4.00
C GLN A 185 1.53 -20.57 4.61
N ASP A 186 0.89 -19.58 4.00
CA ASP A 186 0.73 -18.16 4.42
C ASP A 186 2.02 -17.40 4.87
N VAL A 187 3.09 -18.12 5.16
CA VAL A 187 4.33 -17.59 5.74
C VAL A 187 5.39 -17.28 4.67
N GLN A 188 5.41 -18.01 3.56
CA GLN A 188 6.50 -17.92 2.57
C GLN A 188 6.22 -17.00 1.38
N LEU A 189 4.98 -16.63 1.12
CA LEU A 189 4.66 -15.68 0.03
C LEU A 189 5.29 -14.30 0.25
N ARG A 190 5.49 -13.91 1.49
CA ARG A 190 6.17 -12.64 1.83
C ARG A 190 7.62 -12.61 1.35
N ASN A 191 8.28 -13.79 1.27
CA ASN A 191 9.68 -13.91 0.87
C ASN A 191 9.85 -14.17 -0.64
N LEU A 192 8.83 -14.73 -1.31
CA LEU A 192 8.88 -14.99 -2.76
C LEU A 192 8.72 -13.73 -3.62
N PHE A 193 8.14 -12.67 -3.07
CA PHE A 193 7.91 -11.41 -3.75
C PHE A 193 8.72 -10.24 -3.16
N GLU A 194 9.89 -10.51 -2.60
CA GLU A 194 10.91 -9.49 -2.35
C GLU A 194 11.42 -8.96 -3.70
N ILE A 195 10.55 -8.20 -4.35
CA ILE A 195 10.92 -7.50 -5.57
C ILE A 195 11.79 -6.33 -5.16
N ASP A 196 13.04 -6.39 -5.55
CA ASP A 196 14.00 -5.29 -5.36
C ASP A 196 13.46 -4.03 -6.06
N VAL A 197 13.11 -3.02 -5.26
CA VAL A 197 12.44 -1.78 -5.72
C VAL A 197 13.46 -0.66 -5.97
N THR A 198 14.75 -0.99 -6.02
CA THR A 198 15.78 0.00 -6.33
C THR A 198 15.82 0.31 -7.83
N CYS A 199 15.35 1.48 -8.22
CA CYS A 199 15.71 2.20 -9.45
C CYS A 199 16.76 3.24 -9.15
#